data_fe75dfb68d15b0b1a2bedd3724eb928b
#
_entry.id   fe75dfb68d15b0b1a2bedd3724eb928b
#
_cell.length_a   1.000
_cell.length_b   1.000
_cell.length_c   1.000
_cell.angle_alpha   90.00
_cell.angle_beta   90.00
_cell.angle_gamma   90.00
#
_symmetry.space_group_name_H-M   'P 1'
#
loop_
_entity.id
_entity.type
_entity.pdbx_description
1 polymer ?
#
loop_
_entity_poly.entity_id
_entity_poly.type
_entity_poly.pdbx_seq_one_letter_code
_entity_poly.pdbx_strand_id
1 'polypeptide(L)'
;MIRCMLEGTDGSIRTGGSELLIEWQRQREGRFWLDIQEEDVPGERKLLENLGLHTLAVQDAQRDRHPPKLEEFDDFTFVLYRGIASFNSELVHDSQNIAFFVGENFLVTRHPKPAVSIEKLFSEQGSKLLKQGPGFLALRIMHTSAGLYLD
;
A
#
# COMPACT_ATOMS: atom_id res chain seq x y z
N MET A 1 -12.35 -1.13 -0.01
CA MET A 1 -12.11 -0.10 -1.04
C MET A 1 -10.77 -0.33 -1.70
N ILE A 2 -10.77 -0.36 -3.00
CA ILE A 2 -9.55 -0.53 -3.79
C ILE A 2 -9.34 0.73 -4.61
N ARG A 3 -8.14 1.30 -4.54
CA ARG A 3 -7.75 2.41 -5.40
C ARG A 3 -6.36 2.17 -5.94
N CYS A 4 -6.13 2.63 -7.16
CA CYS A 4 -4.91 2.35 -7.89
C CYS A 4 -4.34 3.61 -8.53
N MET A 5 -3.02 3.59 -8.67
CA MET A 5 -2.29 4.61 -9.42
C MET A 5 -1.36 3.88 -10.38
N LEU A 6 -1.42 4.21 -11.65
CA LEU A 6 -0.61 3.56 -12.69
C LEU A 6 0.17 4.59 -13.48
N GLU A 7 1.50 4.44 -13.49
CA GLU A 7 2.37 5.19 -14.37
C GLU A 7 2.63 4.35 -15.61
N GLY A 8 2.16 4.84 -16.76
CA GLY A 8 2.38 4.17 -18.03
C GLY A 8 3.82 4.29 -18.50
N THR A 9 4.17 3.53 -19.54
CA THR A 9 5.50 3.58 -20.12
C THR A 9 5.83 4.94 -20.76
N ASP A 10 4.79 5.72 -21.09
CA ASP A 10 4.92 7.09 -21.61
C ASP A 10 5.07 8.13 -20.50
N GLY A 11 5.07 7.71 -19.25
CA GLY A 11 5.18 8.61 -18.09
C GLY A 11 3.88 9.21 -17.61
N SER A 12 2.76 8.91 -18.27
CA SER A 12 1.46 9.42 -17.83
C SER A 12 0.98 8.69 -16.57
N ILE A 13 0.28 9.42 -15.69
CA ILE A 13 -0.27 8.87 -14.45
C ILE A 13 -1.78 8.82 -14.55
N ARG A 14 -2.34 7.67 -14.21
CA ARG A 14 -3.80 7.50 -14.11
C ARG A 14 -4.13 6.96 -12.72
N THR A 15 -5.25 7.42 -12.18
CA THR A 15 -5.80 6.92 -10.93
C THR A 15 -7.18 6.32 -11.19
N GLY A 16 -7.52 5.30 -10.42
CA GLY A 16 -8.81 4.62 -10.57
C GLY A 16 -8.96 3.47 -9.61
N GLY A 17 -9.82 2.55 -9.93
CA GLY A 17 -10.10 1.36 -9.13
C GLY A 17 -9.55 0.09 -9.75
N SER A 18 -10.30 -1.01 -9.56
CA SER A 18 -9.86 -2.34 -9.98
C SER A 18 -9.65 -2.47 -11.50
N GLU A 19 -10.20 -1.59 -12.31
CA GLU A 19 -9.95 -1.60 -13.75
C GLU A 19 -8.47 -1.38 -14.08
N LEU A 20 -7.79 -0.54 -13.30
CA LEU A 20 -6.35 -0.31 -13.49
C LEU A 20 -5.54 -1.51 -13.03
N LEU A 21 -5.98 -2.20 -11.99
CA LEU A 21 -5.35 -3.43 -11.53
C LEU A 21 -5.39 -4.50 -12.62
N ILE A 22 -6.54 -4.67 -13.25
CA ILE A 22 -6.71 -5.64 -14.33
C ILE A 22 -5.78 -5.30 -15.51
N GLU A 23 -5.73 -4.02 -15.87
CA GLU A 23 -4.86 -3.57 -16.95
C GLU A 23 -3.40 -3.86 -16.64
N TRP A 24 -2.93 -3.52 -15.45
CA TRP A 24 -1.55 -3.74 -15.04
C TRP A 24 -1.21 -5.23 -14.97
N GLN A 25 -2.11 -6.06 -14.48
CA GLN A 25 -1.90 -7.50 -14.42
C GLN A 25 -1.67 -8.14 -15.80
N ARG A 26 -2.32 -7.59 -16.81
CA ARG A 26 -2.17 -8.09 -18.19
C ARG A 26 -0.81 -7.75 -18.79
N GLN A 27 -0.34 -6.54 -18.53
CA GLN A 27 0.85 -6.01 -19.19
C GLN A 27 2.09 -6.09 -18.32
N ARG A 28 1.94 -5.89 -17.01
CA ARG A 28 3.04 -5.80 -16.05
C ARG A 28 4.07 -4.74 -16.43
N GLU A 29 3.64 -3.73 -17.18
CA GLU A 29 4.47 -2.61 -17.60
C GLU A 29 4.13 -1.35 -16.81
N GLY A 30 5.17 -0.51 -16.59
CA GLY A 30 5.00 0.70 -15.81
C GLY A 30 5.05 0.42 -14.31
N ARG A 31 4.92 1.50 -13.54
CA ARG A 31 4.91 1.42 -12.09
C ARG A 31 3.48 1.51 -11.57
N PHE A 32 3.20 0.73 -10.54
CA PHE A 32 1.83 0.55 -10.07
C PHE A 32 1.76 0.64 -8.55
N TRP A 33 0.76 1.38 -8.05
CA TRP A 33 0.44 1.42 -6.63
C TRP A 33 -1.00 0.97 -6.43
N LEU A 34 -1.17 -0.12 -5.67
CA LEU A 34 -2.47 -0.65 -5.27
C LEU A 34 -2.65 -0.39 -3.78
N ASP A 35 -3.70 0.35 -3.40
CA ASP A 35 -4.05 0.57 -2.01
C ASP A 35 -5.36 -0.14 -1.71
N ILE A 36 -5.34 -0.99 -0.67
CA ILE A 36 -6.50 -1.80 -0.25
C ILE A 36 -6.90 -1.39 1.15
N GLN A 37 -8.16 -0.97 1.30
CA GLN A 37 -8.72 -0.56 2.58
C GLN A 37 -10.08 -1.21 2.78
N GLU A 38 -10.27 -1.86 3.92
CA GLU A 38 -11.57 -2.39 4.35
C GLU A 38 -12.21 -3.41 3.40
N GLU A 39 -11.42 -4.20 2.69
CA GLU A 39 -11.96 -5.29 1.87
C GLU A 39 -12.24 -6.52 2.73
N ASP A 40 -13.12 -7.40 2.24
CA ASP A 40 -13.37 -8.66 2.94
C ASP A 40 -12.12 -9.55 2.90
N VAL A 41 -11.83 -10.21 4.01
CA VAL A 41 -10.59 -10.95 4.17
C VAL A 41 -10.39 -12.05 3.12
N PRO A 42 -11.37 -12.91 2.81
CA PRO A 42 -11.18 -13.92 1.78
C PRO A 42 -10.96 -13.35 0.38
N GLY A 43 -11.72 -12.32 0.02
CA GLY A 43 -11.57 -11.68 -1.30
C GLY A 43 -10.23 -10.99 -1.45
N GLU A 44 -9.79 -10.28 -0.41
CA GLU A 44 -8.49 -9.63 -0.38
C GLU A 44 -7.36 -10.65 -0.49
N ARG A 45 -7.45 -11.76 0.25
CA ARG A 45 -6.45 -12.83 0.18
C ARG A 45 -6.32 -13.39 -1.23
N LYS A 46 -7.44 -13.66 -1.87
CA LYS A 46 -7.45 -14.18 -3.24
C LYS A 46 -6.80 -13.19 -4.20
N LEU A 47 -7.13 -11.92 -4.05
CA LEU A 47 -6.55 -10.86 -4.89
C LEU A 47 -5.04 -10.78 -4.73
N LEU A 48 -4.55 -10.78 -3.50
CA LEU A 48 -3.12 -10.67 -3.21
C LEU A 48 -2.35 -11.91 -3.68
N GLU A 49 -2.92 -13.09 -3.49
CA GLU A 49 -2.29 -14.33 -3.99
C GLU A 49 -2.26 -14.38 -5.51
N ASN A 50 -3.29 -13.86 -6.18
CA ASN A 50 -3.32 -13.78 -7.64
C ASN A 50 -2.27 -12.82 -8.19
N LEU A 51 -1.82 -11.86 -7.39
CA LEU A 51 -0.71 -10.98 -7.75
C LEU A 51 0.65 -11.66 -7.61
N GLY A 52 0.69 -12.88 -7.09
CA GLY A 52 1.94 -13.61 -6.89
C GLY A 52 2.57 -13.38 -5.53
N LEU A 53 1.85 -12.79 -4.59
CA LEU A 53 2.38 -12.54 -3.25
C LEU A 53 2.32 -13.81 -2.41
N HIS A 54 3.36 -14.02 -1.60
CA HIS A 54 3.51 -15.24 -0.82
C HIS A 54 2.40 -15.36 0.24
N THR A 55 1.82 -16.56 0.37
CA THR A 55 0.71 -16.82 1.28
C THR A 55 1.01 -16.42 2.72
N LEU A 56 2.23 -16.69 3.21
CA LEU A 56 2.60 -16.35 4.59
C LEU A 56 2.63 -14.83 4.81
N ALA A 57 3.12 -14.07 3.83
CA ALA A 57 3.12 -12.62 3.92
C ALA A 57 1.68 -12.07 3.91
N VAL A 58 0.83 -12.63 3.06
CA VAL A 58 -0.59 -12.25 3.00
C VAL A 58 -1.28 -12.52 4.34
N GLN A 59 -1.03 -13.68 4.94
CA GLN A 59 -1.60 -14.02 6.24
C GLN A 59 -1.16 -13.04 7.33
N ASP A 60 0.13 -12.69 7.36
CA ASP A 60 0.66 -11.73 8.33
C ASP A 60 0.06 -10.34 8.13
N ALA A 61 -0.13 -9.94 6.87
CA ALA A 61 -0.74 -8.65 6.53
C ALA A 61 -2.17 -8.54 7.05
N GLN A 62 -2.90 -9.65 7.14
CA GLN A 62 -4.29 -9.68 7.53
C GLN A 62 -4.53 -9.84 9.04
N ARG A 63 -3.46 -9.98 9.82
CA ARG A 63 -3.59 -10.08 11.28
C ARG A 63 -3.70 -8.69 11.89
N ASP A 64 -4.66 -8.52 12.82
CA ASP A 64 -4.92 -7.24 13.47
C ASP A 64 -3.78 -6.79 14.38
N ARG A 65 -3.09 -7.74 15.01
CA ARG A 65 -2.06 -7.44 16.01
C ARG A 65 -0.80 -8.24 15.76
N HIS A 66 -0.10 -7.91 14.71
CA HIS A 66 1.20 -8.50 14.42
C HIS A 66 2.28 -7.46 14.73
N PRO A 67 3.41 -7.86 15.36
CA PRO A 67 4.54 -6.95 15.55
C PRO A 67 5.09 -6.45 14.22
N PRO A 68 5.72 -5.27 14.20
CA PRO A 68 6.41 -4.80 13.00
C PRO A 68 7.38 -5.86 12.47
N LYS A 69 7.47 -5.98 11.15
CA LYS A 69 8.22 -7.04 10.51
C LYS A 69 8.76 -6.57 9.17
N LEU A 70 9.95 -7.04 8.83
CA LEU A 70 10.50 -6.89 7.49
C LEU A 70 10.99 -8.25 7.03
N GLU A 71 10.56 -8.68 5.84
CA GLU A 71 10.92 -9.99 5.30
C GLU A 71 11.12 -9.89 3.80
N GLU A 72 12.24 -10.41 3.30
CA GLU A 72 12.55 -10.39 1.86
C GLU A 72 12.10 -11.71 1.22
N PHE A 73 11.41 -11.57 0.09
CA PHE A 73 11.02 -12.67 -0.79
C PHE A 73 11.70 -12.46 -2.16
N ASP A 74 11.63 -13.44 -3.05
CA ASP A 74 12.34 -13.37 -4.33
C ASP A 74 11.91 -12.17 -5.18
N ASP A 75 10.61 -11.88 -5.23
CA ASP A 75 10.04 -10.87 -6.12
C ASP A 75 9.58 -9.61 -5.40
N PHE A 76 9.61 -9.58 -4.07
CA PHE A 76 9.16 -8.42 -3.31
C PHE A 76 9.70 -8.45 -1.88
N THR A 77 9.65 -7.30 -1.23
CA THR A 77 9.93 -7.15 0.19
C THR A 77 8.62 -6.87 0.91
N PHE A 78 8.38 -7.59 2.00
CA PHE A 78 7.20 -7.40 2.83
C PHE A 78 7.58 -6.60 4.07
N VAL A 79 6.83 -5.51 4.34
CA VAL A 79 7.03 -4.69 5.53
C VAL A 79 5.68 -4.54 6.23
N LEU A 80 5.67 -4.83 7.52
CA LEU A 80 4.51 -4.58 8.36
C LEU A 80 4.86 -3.45 9.30
N TYR A 81 4.13 -2.34 9.21
CA TYR A 81 4.42 -1.10 9.89
C TYR A 81 3.23 -0.63 10.71
N ARG A 82 3.49 -0.03 11.87
CA ARG A 82 2.42 0.51 12.72
C ARG A 82 2.17 1.97 12.37
N GLY A 83 1.04 2.24 11.76
CA GLY A 83 0.66 3.59 11.32
C GLY A 83 -0.49 4.16 12.12
N ILE A 84 -0.75 5.46 11.92
CA ILE A 84 -1.87 6.16 12.51
C ILE A 84 -3.07 6.05 11.58
N ALA A 85 -4.21 5.61 12.12
CA ALA A 85 -5.49 5.68 11.43
C ALA A 85 -5.99 7.13 11.53
N SER A 86 -7.17 7.41 10.96
CA SER A 86 -7.76 8.74 11.09
C SER A 86 -7.99 9.08 12.55
N PHE A 87 -7.75 10.34 12.95
CA PHE A 87 -8.08 10.79 14.28
C PHE A 87 -9.33 11.67 14.24
N ASN A 88 -10.01 11.69 15.38
CA ASN A 88 -11.24 12.47 15.52
C ASN A 88 -10.96 13.86 16.09
N SER A 89 -12.01 14.66 16.25
CA SER A 89 -11.91 16.02 16.79
C SER A 89 -11.47 16.08 18.26
N GLU A 90 -11.46 14.96 18.94
CA GLU A 90 -11.02 14.88 20.34
C GLU A 90 -9.53 14.55 20.46
N LEU A 91 -8.82 14.54 19.35
CA LEU A 91 -7.39 14.23 19.29
C LEU A 91 -7.06 12.80 19.73
N VAL A 92 -8.03 11.89 19.60
CA VAL A 92 -7.80 10.48 19.84
C VAL A 92 -7.20 9.85 18.58
N HIS A 93 -6.03 9.24 18.74
CA HIS A 93 -5.34 8.55 17.67
C HIS A 93 -5.56 7.06 17.80
N ASP A 94 -5.92 6.44 16.69
CA ASP A 94 -5.99 4.99 16.60
C ASP A 94 -4.83 4.51 15.76
N SER A 95 -4.21 3.40 16.15
CA SER A 95 -3.10 2.84 15.38
C SER A 95 -3.55 1.57 14.69
N GLN A 96 -2.90 1.25 13.57
CA GLN A 96 -3.20 0.06 12.79
C GLN A 96 -1.94 -0.44 12.12
N ASN A 97 -1.96 -1.71 11.74
CA ASN A 97 -0.91 -2.25 10.90
C ASN A 97 -1.15 -1.86 9.45
N ILE A 98 -0.11 -1.35 8.82
CA ILE A 98 -0.09 -1.09 7.39
C ILE A 98 0.87 -2.10 6.79
N ALA A 99 0.39 -2.90 5.85
CA ALA A 99 1.22 -3.88 5.17
C ALA A 99 1.70 -3.28 3.85
N PHE A 100 2.99 -3.43 3.58
CA PHE A 100 3.63 -3.00 2.34
C PHE A 100 4.19 -4.21 1.63
N PHE A 101 3.81 -4.39 0.38
CA PHE A 101 4.45 -5.37 -0.51
C PHE A 101 5.16 -4.56 -1.59
N VAL A 102 6.49 -4.54 -1.53
CA VAL A 102 7.32 -3.65 -2.37
C VAL A 102 8.05 -4.48 -3.40
N GLY A 103 7.62 -4.39 -4.65
CA GLY A 103 8.29 -5.03 -5.77
C GLY A 103 9.15 -4.05 -6.55
N GLU A 104 9.73 -4.50 -7.65
CA GLU A 104 10.53 -3.64 -8.51
C GLU A 104 9.69 -2.55 -9.16
N ASN A 105 8.48 -2.91 -9.63
CA ASN A 105 7.60 -2.00 -10.35
C ASN A 105 6.21 -1.86 -9.72
N PHE A 106 6.05 -2.33 -8.49
CA PHE A 106 4.76 -2.20 -7.82
C PHE A 106 4.91 -1.95 -6.33
N LEU A 107 3.91 -1.30 -5.78
CA LEU A 107 3.70 -1.19 -4.34
C LEU A 107 2.25 -1.59 -4.05
N VAL A 108 2.07 -2.50 -3.11
CA VAL A 108 0.74 -2.80 -2.56
C VAL A 108 0.74 -2.36 -1.11
N THR A 109 -0.22 -1.53 -0.75
CA THR A 109 -0.46 -1.14 0.64
C THR A 109 -1.82 -1.68 1.08
N ARG A 110 -1.84 -2.26 2.27
CA ARG A 110 -3.06 -2.82 2.83
C ARG A 110 -3.24 -2.33 4.27
N HIS A 111 -4.42 -1.79 4.58
CA HIS A 111 -4.74 -1.32 5.93
C HIS A 111 -6.25 -1.44 6.17
N PRO A 112 -6.68 -1.81 7.39
CA PRO A 112 -8.11 -2.01 7.67
C PRO A 112 -8.90 -0.70 7.80
N LYS A 113 -8.26 0.39 8.19
CA LYS A 113 -8.92 1.68 8.41
C LYS A 113 -8.24 2.75 7.56
N PRO A 114 -8.88 3.92 7.34
CA PRO A 114 -8.21 5.01 6.64
C PRO A 114 -6.87 5.33 7.28
N ALA A 115 -5.83 5.45 6.46
CA ALA A 115 -4.48 5.77 6.92
C ALA A 115 -4.15 7.21 6.50
N VAL A 116 -3.90 8.07 7.49
CA VAL A 116 -3.69 9.51 7.26
C VAL A 116 -2.54 9.75 6.27
N SER A 117 -1.43 9.04 6.44
CA SER A 117 -0.27 9.20 5.56
C SER A 117 -0.57 8.78 4.13
N ILE A 118 -1.31 7.70 3.94
CA ILE A 118 -1.65 7.19 2.60
C ILE A 118 -2.64 8.14 1.92
N GLU A 119 -3.66 8.59 2.65
CA GLU A 119 -4.63 9.54 2.12
C GLU A 119 -3.94 10.81 1.61
N LYS A 120 -3.05 11.36 2.41
CA LYS A 120 -2.33 12.56 2.09
C LYS A 120 -1.47 12.40 0.84
N LEU A 121 -0.67 11.33 0.80
CA LEU A 121 0.25 11.13 -0.31
C LEU A 121 -0.44 10.72 -1.59
N PHE A 122 -1.52 9.94 -1.50
CA PHE A 122 -2.26 9.55 -2.70
C PHE A 122 -2.86 10.78 -3.41
N SER A 123 -3.41 11.72 -2.64
CA SER A 123 -4.06 12.91 -3.21
C SER A 123 -3.07 14.03 -3.59
N GLU A 124 -1.94 14.16 -2.90
CA GLU A 124 -1.05 15.31 -3.08
C GLU A 124 0.22 15.03 -3.87
N GLN A 125 0.98 14.00 -3.50
CA GLN A 125 2.34 13.77 -4.01
C GLN A 125 2.56 12.38 -4.60
N GLY A 126 1.57 11.52 -4.55
CA GLY A 126 1.73 10.12 -4.94
C GLY A 126 2.29 9.93 -6.33
N SER A 127 1.84 10.74 -7.29
CA SER A 127 2.32 10.64 -8.68
C SER A 127 3.82 10.89 -8.80
N LYS A 128 4.32 11.91 -8.12
CA LYS A 128 5.76 12.22 -8.13
C LYS A 128 6.57 11.12 -7.46
N LEU A 129 6.05 10.59 -6.36
CA LEU A 129 6.75 9.58 -5.58
C LEU A 129 6.77 8.24 -6.29
N LEU A 130 5.68 7.87 -6.95
CA LEU A 130 5.62 6.64 -7.73
C LEU A 130 6.64 6.66 -8.86
N LYS A 131 6.85 7.81 -9.49
CA LYS A 131 7.87 7.98 -10.54
C LYS A 131 9.28 7.73 -10.05
N GLN A 132 9.53 7.87 -8.76
CA GLN A 132 10.83 7.59 -8.16
C GLN A 132 10.97 6.13 -7.73
N GLY A 133 9.93 5.34 -7.89
CA GLY A 133 9.92 3.91 -7.64
C GLY A 133 9.11 3.50 -6.42
N PRO A 134 8.65 2.25 -6.40
CA PRO A 134 7.81 1.74 -5.31
C PRO A 134 8.47 1.78 -3.93
N GLY A 135 9.78 1.50 -3.87
CA GLY A 135 10.52 1.53 -2.61
C GLY A 135 10.59 2.93 -2.04
N PHE A 136 10.83 3.94 -2.88
CA PHE A 136 10.86 5.32 -2.43
C PHE A 136 9.50 5.77 -1.92
N LEU A 137 8.43 5.39 -2.62
CA LEU A 137 7.06 5.70 -2.19
C LEU A 137 6.75 5.06 -0.84
N ALA A 138 7.11 3.78 -0.64
CA ALA A 138 6.91 3.09 0.62
C ALA A 138 7.63 3.79 1.77
N LEU A 139 8.89 4.18 1.56
CA LEU A 139 9.66 4.90 2.58
C LEU A 139 9.02 6.24 2.92
N ARG A 140 8.50 6.95 1.93
CA ARG A 140 7.86 8.24 2.18
C ARG A 140 6.56 8.09 2.96
N ILE A 141 5.79 7.02 2.69
CA ILE A 141 4.58 6.74 3.47
C ILE A 141 4.95 6.49 4.93
N MET A 142 5.97 5.68 5.18
CA MET A 142 6.43 5.38 6.54
C MET A 142 6.98 6.62 7.23
N HIS A 143 7.75 7.44 6.52
CA HIS A 143 8.30 8.68 7.06
C HIS A 143 7.19 9.68 7.42
N THR A 144 6.20 9.84 6.54
CA THR A 144 5.06 10.71 6.79
C THR A 144 4.27 10.23 8.01
N SER A 145 4.08 8.92 8.13
CA SER A 145 3.40 8.34 9.28
C SER A 145 4.16 8.59 10.58
N ALA A 146 5.49 8.44 10.55
CA ALA A 146 6.33 8.72 11.73
C ALA A 146 6.24 10.18 12.14
N GLY A 147 6.20 11.12 11.18
CA GLY A 147 6.02 12.54 11.45
C GLY A 147 4.73 12.86 12.18
N LEU A 148 3.66 12.12 11.84
CA LEU A 148 2.38 12.29 12.52
C LEU A 148 2.44 11.90 14.00
N TYR A 149 3.31 10.96 14.37
CA TYR A 149 3.50 10.60 15.78
C TYR A 149 4.26 11.67 16.56
N LEU A 150 5.12 12.41 15.88
CA LEU A 150 5.94 13.44 16.53
C LEU A 150 5.21 14.77 16.69
N ASP A 151 4.20 15.00 15.90
CA ASP A 151 3.39 16.21 15.94
C ASP A 151 2.22 16.07 16.91
#